data_7540097458b07bc7feda37e281698e0e
#
_entry.id   7540097458b07bc7feda37e281698e0e
#
_cell.length_a   1.000
_cell.length_b   1.000
_cell.length_c   1.000
_cell.angle_alpha   90.00
_cell.angle_beta   90.00
_cell.angle_gamma   90.00
#
_symmetry.space_group_name_H-M   'P 1'
#
loop_
_entity.id
_entity.type
_entity.pdbx_description
1 polymer ?
#
loop_
_entity_poly.entity_id
_entity_poly.type
_entity_poly.pdbx_seq_one_letter_code
_entity_poly.pdbx_strand_id
1 'polypeptide(L)'
;VGGSGSGNDESMGWLAYKRIPLTYAAFLCAALCVVITMLLSTKLILQHLDYYANPDTQKYVVRILFIAPIYAVDSLLALTFVGWATTYIDVFRDCYEAFTIYNFLKLLIVLLGGERAAIEMLEKRSQMPLIFPLHWMDPWEMGAELFYSCKYGALQYVLIKPTCALVMFVSGAAGIY
;
A
#
# COMPACT_ATOMS: atom_id res chain seq x y z
N VAL A 1 8.92 11.92 -58.58
CA VAL A 1 8.51 12.37 -57.25
C VAL A 1 8.23 11.11 -56.45
N GLY A 2 9.18 10.62 -55.72
CA GLY A 2 9.05 9.45 -54.86
C GLY A 2 10.26 9.40 -53.94
N GLY A 3 10.03 9.34 -52.64
CA GLY A 3 11.12 9.01 -51.72
C GLY A 3 11.23 9.88 -50.48
N SER A 4 10.26 9.76 -49.57
CA SER A 4 10.46 10.24 -48.19
C SER A 4 9.81 9.37 -47.10
N GLY A 5 9.56 8.08 -47.42
CA GLY A 5 8.92 7.14 -46.46
C GLY A 5 9.88 6.17 -45.77
N SER A 6 11.09 5.98 -46.26
CA SER A 6 12.00 4.92 -45.81
C SER A 6 12.75 5.22 -44.50
N GLY A 7 13.02 6.46 -44.18
CA GLY A 7 13.84 6.80 -43.00
C GLY A 7 13.12 6.68 -41.65
N ASN A 8 11.79 6.81 -41.62
CA ASN A 8 11.01 6.73 -40.39
C ASN A 8 10.75 5.28 -39.96
N ASP A 9 10.60 4.37 -40.92
CA ASP A 9 10.35 2.95 -40.64
C ASP A 9 11.59 2.24 -40.10
N GLU A 10 12.78 2.56 -40.65
CA GLU A 10 14.05 2.03 -40.16
C GLU A 10 14.40 2.55 -38.78
N SER A 11 14.14 3.83 -38.49
CA SER A 11 14.38 4.40 -37.16
C SER A 11 13.44 3.81 -36.11
N MET A 12 12.18 3.52 -36.46
CA MET A 12 11.22 2.88 -35.58
C MET A 12 11.55 1.38 -35.34
N GLY A 13 12.02 0.69 -36.36
CA GLY A 13 12.44 -0.71 -36.26
C GLY A 13 13.62 -0.94 -35.31
N TRP A 14 14.68 -0.13 -35.40
CA TRP A 14 15.84 -0.27 -34.54
C TRP A 14 15.59 0.22 -33.11
N LEU A 15 14.71 1.21 -32.89
CA LEU A 15 14.25 1.63 -31.58
C LEU A 15 13.43 0.52 -30.90
N ALA A 16 12.58 -0.18 -31.63
CA ALA A 16 11.85 -1.36 -31.15
C ALA A 16 12.81 -2.50 -30.77
N TYR A 17 13.80 -2.80 -31.62
CA TYR A 17 14.83 -3.79 -31.35
C TYR A 17 15.66 -3.49 -30.09
N LYS A 18 16.00 -2.22 -29.85
CA LYS A 18 16.72 -1.77 -28.66
C LYS A 18 15.86 -1.79 -27.39
N ARG A 19 14.54 -1.68 -27.51
CA ARG A 19 13.60 -1.76 -26.39
C ARG A 19 13.47 -3.18 -25.82
N ILE A 20 13.49 -4.18 -26.67
CA ILE A 20 13.33 -5.58 -26.26
C ILE A 20 14.33 -5.99 -25.16
N PRO A 21 15.67 -5.84 -25.35
CA PRO A 21 16.63 -6.23 -24.32
C PRO A 21 16.53 -5.39 -23.04
N LEU A 22 16.15 -4.11 -23.15
CA LEU A 22 15.93 -3.26 -22.00
C LEU A 22 14.73 -3.72 -21.16
N THR A 23 13.65 -4.15 -21.80
CA THR A 23 12.45 -4.68 -21.13
C THR A 23 12.76 -5.99 -20.39
N TYR A 24 13.52 -6.90 -21.02
CA TYR A 24 13.97 -8.12 -20.37
C TYR A 24 14.90 -7.86 -19.18
N ALA A 25 15.84 -6.93 -19.33
CA ALA A 25 16.74 -6.54 -18.24
C ALA A 25 15.97 -5.93 -17.05
N ALA A 26 14.99 -5.07 -17.32
CA ALA A 26 14.12 -4.49 -16.31
C ALA A 26 13.28 -5.57 -15.59
N PHE A 27 12.73 -6.52 -16.35
CA PHE A 27 11.98 -7.63 -15.77
C PHE A 27 12.84 -8.52 -14.87
N LEU A 28 14.04 -8.88 -15.30
CA LEU A 28 14.98 -9.67 -14.50
C LEU A 28 15.41 -8.93 -13.23
N CYS A 29 15.65 -7.63 -13.33
CA CYS A 29 15.97 -6.79 -12.17
C CYS A 29 14.79 -6.74 -11.18
N ALA A 30 13.57 -6.53 -11.68
CA ALA A 30 12.36 -6.55 -10.86
C ALA A 30 12.14 -7.91 -10.18
N ALA A 31 12.29 -9.02 -10.91
CA ALA A 31 12.17 -10.36 -10.37
C ALA A 31 13.21 -10.63 -9.25
N LEU A 32 14.46 -10.18 -9.45
CA LEU A 32 15.51 -10.28 -8.43
C LEU A 32 15.15 -9.50 -7.17
N CYS A 33 14.66 -8.26 -7.32
CA CYS A 33 14.20 -7.44 -6.19
C CYS A 33 13.04 -8.10 -5.44
N VAL A 34 12.09 -8.72 -6.15
CA VAL A 34 10.98 -9.45 -5.53
C VAL A 34 11.49 -10.63 -4.71
N VAL A 35 12.41 -11.43 -5.25
CA VAL A 35 13.01 -12.56 -4.52
C VAL A 35 13.70 -12.09 -3.25
N ILE A 36 14.49 -11.02 -3.32
CA ILE A 36 15.17 -10.45 -2.15
C ILE A 36 14.13 -9.96 -1.12
N THR A 37 13.09 -9.26 -1.55
CA THR A 37 12.01 -8.78 -0.68
C THR A 37 11.29 -9.93 0.00
N MET A 38 10.97 -11.00 -0.73
CA MET A 38 10.33 -12.20 -0.18
C MET A 38 11.20 -12.86 0.89
N LEU A 39 12.49 -13.03 0.62
CA LEU A 39 13.43 -13.64 1.58
C LEU A 39 13.57 -12.80 2.86
N LEU A 40 13.75 -11.48 2.72
CA LEU A 40 13.90 -10.58 3.86
C LEU A 40 12.61 -10.50 4.68
N SER A 41 11.45 -10.36 4.04
CA SER A 41 10.16 -10.30 4.70
C SER A 41 9.84 -11.61 5.43
N THR A 42 10.07 -12.74 4.78
CA THR A 42 9.86 -14.06 5.40
C THR A 42 10.76 -14.25 6.62
N LYS A 43 12.04 -13.90 6.50
CA LYS A 43 12.98 -13.97 7.64
C LYS A 43 12.50 -13.10 8.80
N LEU A 44 12.07 -11.87 8.52
CA LEU A 44 11.59 -10.95 9.55
C LEU A 44 10.31 -11.46 10.22
N ILE A 45 9.37 -11.98 9.44
CA ILE A 45 8.12 -12.57 9.96
C ILE A 45 8.44 -13.79 10.85
N LEU A 46 9.33 -14.68 10.41
CA LEU A 46 9.74 -15.85 11.20
C LEU A 46 10.42 -15.42 12.50
N GLN A 47 11.30 -14.43 12.49
CA GLN A 47 11.92 -13.90 13.71
C GLN A 47 10.86 -13.37 14.69
N HIS A 48 9.84 -12.68 14.23
CA HIS A 48 8.74 -12.23 15.10
C HIS A 48 7.86 -13.38 15.61
N LEU A 49 7.76 -14.48 14.89
CA LEU A 49 7.04 -15.68 15.33
C LEU A 49 7.84 -16.51 16.32
N ASP A 50 9.17 -16.64 16.12
CA ASP A 50 10.07 -17.40 17.00
C ASP A 50 10.23 -16.72 18.38
N TYR A 51 10.32 -15.38 18.40
CA TYR A 51 10.41 -14.58 19.63
C TYR A 51 9.04 -14.02 20.04
N TYR A 52 8.03 -14.88 20.12
CA TYR A 52 6.65 -14.50 20.43
C TYR A 52 6.45 -14.22 21.92
N ALA A 53 7.02 -13.09 22.42
CA ALA A 53 6.96 -12.70 23.83
C ALA A 53 5.64 -11.98 24.20
N ASN A 54 5.09 -11.13 23.32
CA ASN A 54 3.89 -10.36 23.56
C ASN A 54 2.84 -10.61 22.44
N PRO A 55 1.93 -11.59 22.63
CA PRO A 55 0.97 -11.99 21.60
C PRO A 55 0.04 -10.86 21.17
N ASP A 56 -0.30 -9.93 22.08
CA ASP A 56 -1.22 -8.85 21.80
C ASP A 56 -0.67 -7.80 20.83
N THR A 57 0.62 -7.59 20.82
CA THR A 57 1.29 -6.63 19.93
C THR A 57 1.78 -7.32 18.66
N GLN A 58 2.42 -8.47 18.80
CA GLN A 58 3.10 -9.15 17.69
C GLN A 58 2.17 -9.62 16.58
N LYS A 59 0.93 -10.02 16.92
CA LYS A 59 -0.08 -10.37 15.91
C LYS A 59 -0.36 -9.24 14.92
N TYR A 60 -0.36 -7.99 15.39
CA TYR A 60 -0.56 -6.83 14.50
C TYR A 60 0.68 -6.53 13.69
N VAL A 61 1.87 -6.62 14.29
CA VAL A 61 3.16 -6.43 13.60
C VAL A 61 3.30 -7.40 12.45
N VAL A 62 3.09 -8.70 12.68
CA VAL A 62 3.17 -9.74 11.65
C VAL A 62 2.20 -9.45 10.50
N ARG A 63 0.94 -9.09 10.81
CA ARG A 63 -0.05 -8.73 9.78
C ARG A 63 0.37 -7.53 8.94
N ILE A 64 1.00 -6.53 9.55
CA ILE A 64 1.52 -5.35 8.84
C ILE A 64 2.72 -5.74 7.98
N LEU A 65 3.62 -6.59 8.46
CA LEU A 65 4.80 -7.03 7.71
C LEU A 65 4.45 -7.77 6.41
N PHE A 66 3.30 -8.45 6.36
CA PHE A 66 2.83 -9.12 5.14
C PHE A 66 2.55 -8.15 3.97
N ILE A 67 2.44 -6.84 4.22
CA ILE A 67 2.24 -5.88 3.14
C ILE A 67 3.41 -5.90 2.14
N ALA A 68 4.64 -6.03 2.61
CA ALA A 68 5.83 -6.00 1.75
C ALA A 68 5.88 -7.16 0.73
N PRO A 69 5.70 -8.44 1.11
CA PRO A 69 5.63 -9.53 0.15
C PRO A 69 4.41 -9.44 -0.78
N ILE A 70 3.26 -8.96 -0.30
CA ILE A 70 2.07 -8.79 -1.14
C ILE A 70 2.32 -7.76 -2.24
N TYR A 71 2.87 -6.60 -1.91
CA TYR A 71 3.23 -5.56 -2.88
C TYR A 71 4.32 -6.01 -3.87
N ALA A 72 5.28 -6.80 -3.39
CA ALA A 72 6.34 -7.34 -4.25
C ALA A 72 5.76 -8.30 -5.30
N VAL A 73 4.88 -9.20 -4.90
CA VAL A 73 4.20 -10.14 -5.80
C VAL A 73 3.27 -9.40 -6.75
N ASP A 74 2.46 -8.47 -6.25
CA ASP A 74 1.57 -7.62 -7.03
C ASP A 74 2.32 -6.89 -8.15
N SER A 75 3.44 -6.23 -7.81
CA SER A 75 4.27 -5.51 -8.78
C SER A 75 4.83 -6.42 -9.87
N LEU A 76 5.24 -7.65 -9.54
CA LEU A 76 5.73 -8.62 -10.52
C LEU A 76 4.61 -9.11 -11.42
N LEU A 77 3.44 -9.39 -10.84
CA LEU A 77 2.27 -9.82 -11.61
C LEU A 77 1.78 -8.71 -12.55
N ALA A 78 1.72 -7.46 -12.07
CA ALA A 78 1.35 -6.32 -12.89
C ALA A 78 2.33 -6.08 -14.05
N LEU A 79 3.63 -6.38 -13.87
CA LEU A 79 4.62 -6.31 -14.94
C LEU A 79 4.48 -7.47 -15.95
N THR A 80 3.98 -8.62 -15.49
CA THR A 80 3.84 -9.84 -16.31
C THR A 80 2.52 -9.85 -17.09
N PHE A 81 1.42 -9.50 -16.42
CA PHE A 81 0.09 -9.51 -16.96
C PHE A 81 -0.35 -8.09 -17.31
N VAL A 82 -0.52 -7.82 -18.61
CA VAL A 82 -1.00 -6.52 -19.10
C VAL A 82 -2.49 -6.63 -19.41
N GLY A 83 -3.28 -5.64 -18.97
CA GLY A 83 -4.71 -5.55 -19.29
C GLY A 83 -5.63 -5.77 -18.09
N TRP A 84 -6.80 -6.33 -18.30
CA TRP A 84 -7.86 -6.48 -17.28
C TRP A 84 -7.40 -7.27 -16.02
N ALA A 85 -6.45 -8.19 -16.18
CA ALA A 85 -5.95 -8.98 -15.05
C ALA A 85 -5.26 -8.12 -13.98
N THR A 86 -4.58 -7.04 -14.35
CA THR A 86 -3.94 -6.11 -13.40
C THR A 86 -4.95 -5.44 -12.48
N THR A 87 -6.13 -5.07 -12.99
CA THR A 87 -7.18 -4.45 -12.20
C THR A 87 -7.64 -5.35 -11.04
N TYR A 88 -7.73 -6.67 -11.27
CA TYR A 88 -8.13 -7.61 -10.21
C TYR A 88 -7.03 -7.79 -9.15
N ILE A 89 -5.78 -7.78 -9.58
CA ILE A 89 -4.61 -7.88 -8.69
C ILE A 89 -4.53 -6.62 -7.81
N ASP A 90 -4.71 -5.44 -8.42
CA ASP A 90 -4.75 -4.15 -7.71
C ASP A 90 -5.88 -4.09 -6.66
N VAL A 91 -7.07 -4.62 -6.97
CA VAL A 91 -8.18 -4.72 -6.02
C VAL A 91 -7.80 -5.52 -4.77
N PHE A 92 -7.14 -6.65 -4.94
CA PHE A 92 -6.68 -7.47 -3.82
C PHE A 92 -5.65 -6.72 -2.96
N ARG A 93 -4.66 -6.07 -3.59
CA ARG A 93 -3.68 -5.22 -2.92
C ARG A 93 -4.34 -4.12 -2.11
N ASP A 94 -5.30 -3.42 -2.71
CA ASP A 94 -6.03 -2.31 -2.07
C ASP A 94 -6.84 -2.76 -0.85
N CYS A 95 -7.46 -3.93 -0.92
CA CYS A 95 -8.14 -4.53 0.23
C CYS A 95 -7.16 -4.85 1.37
N TYR A 96 -5.97 -5.38 1.03
CA TYR A 96 -4.96 -5.68 2.03
C TYR A 96 -4.35 -4.41 2.65
N GLU A 97 -4.18 -3.35 1.87
CA GLU A 97 -3.75 -2.04 2.35
C GLU A 97 -4.72 -1.51 3.42
N ALA A 98 -6.02 -1.52 3.14
CA ALA A 98 -7.04 -1.10 4.10
C ALA A 98 -6.98 -1.95 5.39
N PHE A 99 -6.83 -3.26 5.27
CA PHE A 99 -6.64 -4.17 6.40
C PHE A 99 -5.37 -3.84 7.21
N THR A 100 -4.29 -3.47 6.54
CA THR A 100 -3.02 -3.09 7.18
C THR A 100 -3.17 -1.80 7.98
N ILE A 101 -3.85 -0.78 7.46
CA ILE A 101 -4.12 0.47 8.18
C ILE A 101 -4.96 0.22 9.44
N TYR A 102 -5.96 -0.65 9.36
CA TYR A 102 -6.72 -1.07 10.54
C TYR A 102 -5.82 -1.74 11.60
N ASN A 103 -4.96 -2.67 11.19
CA ASN A 103 -4.05 -3.35 12.12
C ASN A 103 -3.02 -2.38 12.71
N PHE A 104 -2.55 -1.39 11.92
CA PHE A 104 -1.65 -0.35 12.41
C PHE A 104 -2.32 0.53 13.48
N LEU A 105 -3.56 0.96 13.26
CA LEU A 105 -4.32 1.69 14.27
C LEU A 105 -4.48 0.87 15.56
N LYS A 106 -4.83 -0.42 15.44
CA LYS A 106 -4.93 -1.32 16.60
C LYS A 106 -3.60 -1.51 17.31
N LEU A 107 -2.51 -1.62 16.57
CA LEU A 107 -1.16 -1.69 17.14
C LEU A 107 -0.84 -0.45 17.97
N LEU A 108 -1.09 0.74 17.44
CA LEU A 108 -0.86 2.00 18.17
C LEU A 108 -1.66 2.06 19.46
N ILE A 109 -2.94 1.69 19.44
CA ILE A 109 -3.80 1.67 20.63
C ILE A 109 -3.25 0.70 21.69
N VAL A 110 -2.81 -0.48 21.29
CA VAL A 110 -2.24 -1.47 22.21
C VAL A 110 -0.90 -0.98 22.78
N LEU A 111 -0.03 -0.38 21.97
CA LEU A 111 1.26 0.18 22.42
C LEU A 111 1.08 1.33 23.42
N LEU A 112 0.01 2.11 23.28
CA LEU A 112 -0.32 3.19 24.21
C LEU A 112 -0.99 2.70 25.52
N GLY A 113 -1.19 1.39 25.68
CA GLY A 113 -1.82 0.81 26.86
C GLY A 113 -3.35 0.77 26.80
N GLY A 114 -3.92 0.89 25.59
CA GLY A 114 -5.36 0.87 25.32
C GLY A 114 -5.96 2.26 25.09
N GLU A 115 -7.26 2.27 24.75
CA GLU A 115 -7.96 3.51 24.35
C GLU A 115 -7.96 4.57 25.46
N ARG A 116 -8.18 4.17 26.72
CA ARG A 116 -8.20 5.08 27.86
C ARG A 116 -6.85 5.73 28.12
N ALA A 117 -5.78 4.93 28.12
CA ALA A 117 -4.43 5.45 28.32
C ALA A 117 -3.99 6.39 27.18
N ALA A 118 -4.37 6.08 25.94
CA ALA A 118 -4.13 6.94 24.79
C ALA A 118 -4.83 8.30 24.94
N ILE A 119 -6.07 8.34 25.37
CA ILE A 119 -6.84 9.56 25.61
C ILE A 119 -6.20 10.38 26.71
N GLU A 120 -5.88 9.79 27.87
CA GLU A 120 -5.20 10.47 28.97
C GLU A 120 -3.83 11.04 28.59
N MET A 121 -3.09 10.34 27.74
CA MET A 121 -1.82 10.86 27.21
C MET A 121 -2.03 12.08 26.29
N LEU A 122 -3.07 12.07 25.48
CA LEU A 122 -3.42 13.19 24.61
C LEU A 122 -3.90 14.41 25.42
N GLU A 123 -4.72 14.22 26.44
CA GLU A 123 -5.21 15.29 27.32
C GLU A 123 -4.09 16.03 28.07
N LYS A 124 -3.00 15.31 28.38
CA LYS A 124 -1.81 15.89 29.03
C LYS A 124 -0.90 16.67 28.08
N ARG A 125 -1.15 16.59 26.76
CA ARG A 125 -0.38 17.32 25.75
C ARG A 125 -0.96 18.72 25.52
N SER A 126 -0.06 19.71 25.39
CA SER A 126 -0.46 21.05 24.93
C SER A 126 -1.03 20.99 23.52
N GLN A 127 -1.99 21.86 23.24
CA GLN A 127 -2.53 22.03 21.89
C GLN A 127 -1.39 22.28 20.90
N MET A 128 -1.37 21.52 19.81
CA MET A 128 -0.41 21.69 18.73
C MET A 128 -1.09 22.43 17.57
N PRO A 129 -0.44 23.50 17.03
CA PRO A 129 -0.94 24.12 15.82
C PRO A 129 -0.87 23.11 14.66
N LEU A 130 -1.87 23.15 13.78
CA LEU A 130 -1.89 22.31 12.61
C LEU A 130 -0.72 22.64 11.67
N ILE A 131 -0.20 21.59 10.99
CA ILE A 131 0.90 21.72 10.04
C ILE A 131 0.41 22.44 8.77
N PHE A 132 1.29 23.25 8.15
CA PHE A 132 1.01 23.85 6.84
C PHE A 132 0.47 22.77 5.84
N PRO A 133 -0.63 23.02 5.08
CA PRO A 133 -1.31 24.32 4.91
C PRO A 133 -2.48 24.58 5.87
N LEU A 134 -2.77 23.73 6.83
CA LEU A 134 -3.95 23.82 7.69
C LEU A 134 -3.75 24.71 8.96
N HIS A 135 -2.64 25.44 9.09
CA HIS A 135 -2.35 26.26 10.28
C HIS A 135 -3.33 27.43 10.51
N TRP A 136 -4.21 27.70 9.56
CA TRP A 136 -5.26 28.73 9.61
C TRP A 136 -6.58 28.22 10.21
N MET A 137 -6.71 26.90 10.42
CA MET A 137 -7.83 26.30 11.13
C MET A 137 -7.55 26.27 12.62
N ASP A 138 -8.62 26.33 13.42
CA ASP A 138 -8.52 26.22 14.86
C ASP A 138 -7.83 24.90 15.24
N PRO A 139 -6.91 24.94 16.24
CA PRO A 139 -6.23 23.75 16.69
C PRO A 139 -7.24 22.75 17.25
N TRP A 140 -7.05 21.48 16.93
CA TRP A 140 -7.91 20.41 17.42
C TRP A 140 -7.81 20.29 18.94
N GLU A 141 -8.97 20.10 19.59
CA GLU A 141 -8.99 19.79 21.01
C GLU A 141 -8.28 18.46 21.26
N MET A 142 -7.21 18.53 22.07
CA MET A 142 -6.44 17.34 22.45
C MET A 142 -7.25 16.50 23.43
N GLY A 143 -7.18 15.17 23.29
CA GLY A 143 -7.88 14.23 24.16
C GLY A 143 -8.80 13.27 23.41
N ALA A 144 -9.98 13.05 23.95
CA ALA A 144 -10.94 12.10 23.40
C ALA A 144 -11.40 12.47 21.98
N GLU A 145 -11.60 13.76 21.70
CA GLU A 145 -12.08 14.23 20.40
C GLU A 145 -11.09 13.92 19.28
N LEU A 146 -9.82 14.29 19.47
CA LEU A 146 -8.75 13.95 18.53
C LEU A 146 -8.61 12.44 18.32
N PHE A 147 -8.65 11.67 19.42
CA PHE A 147 -8.52 10.22 19.35
C PHE A 147 -9.65 9.59 18.53
N TYR A 148 -10.89 9.97 18.79
CA TYR A 148 -12.03 9.43 18.05
C TYR A 148 -12.06 9.91 16.60
N SER A 149 -11.67 11.15 16.31
CA SER A 149 -11.56 11.67 14.95
C SER A 149 -10.55 10.88 14.12
N CYS A 150 -9.37 10.60 14.67
CA CYS A 150 -8.37 9.74 14.04
C CYS A 150 -8.86 8.30 13.85
N LYS A 151 -9.52 7.74 14.86
CA LYS A 151 -10.07 6.38 14.81
C LYS A 151 -11.17 6.25 13.75
N TYR A 152 -12.11 7.17 13.71
CA TYR A 152 -13.18 7.17 12.71
C TYR A 152 -12.64 7.44 11.30
N GLY A 153 -11.70 8.37 11.14
CA GLY A 153 -11.04 8.62 9.85
C GLY A 153 -10.34 7.37 9.30
N ALA A 154 -9.59 6.65 10.14
CA ALA A 154 -8.96 5.40 9.74
C ALA A 154 -10.00 4.30 9.41
N LEU A 155 -11.06 4.16 10.20
CA LEU A 155 -12.13 3.20 9.93
C LEU A 155 -12.90 3.54 8.66
N GLN A 156 -13.14 4.83 8.40
CA GLN A 156 -13.76 5.29 7.16
C GLN A 156 -12.95 4.89 5.93
N TYR A 157 -11.62 5.08 5.98
CA TYR A 157 -10.73 4.64 4.91
C TYR A 157 -10.82 3.13 4.68
N VAL A 158 -10.82 2.33 5.76
CA VAL A 158 -10.93 0.87 5.72
C VAL A 158 -12.23 0.39 5.07
N LEU A 159 -13.32 1.15 5.19
CA LEU A 159 -14.60 0.84 4.55
C LEU A 159 -14.66 1.32 3.09
N ILE A 160 -14.21 2.54 2.83
CA ILE A 160 -14.29 3.16 1.50
C ILE A 160 -13.40 2.43 0.50
N LYS A 161 -12.15 2.11 0.88
CA LYS A 161 -11.18 1.52 -0.04
C LYS A 161 -11.64 0.18 -0.63
N PRO A 162 -12.07 -0.84 0.15
CA PRO A 162 -12.60 -2.09 -0.39
C PRO A 162 -13.91 -1.89 -1.17
N THR A 163 -14.74 -0.92 -0.76
CA THR A 163 -16.00 -0.62 -1.47
C THR A 163 -15.70 -0.08 -2.87
N CYS A 164 -14.78 0.88 -3.00
CA CYS A 164 -14.33 1.40 -4.29
C CYS A 164 -13.69 0.30 -5.14
N ALA A 165 -12.85 -0.55 -4.54
CA ALA A 165 -12.23 -1.69 -5.21
C ALA A 165 -13.29 -2.67 -5.76
N LEU A 166 -14.32 -2.96 -4.96
CA LEU A 166 -15.45 -3.80 -5.39
C LEU A 166 -16.23 -3.17 -6.55
N VAL A 167 -16.50 -1.86 -6.50
CA VAL A 167 -17.17 -1.14 -7.59
C VAL A 167 -16.34 -1.21 -8.87
N MET A 168 -15.03 -1.01 -8.80
CA MET A 168 -14.14 -1.16 -9.95
C MET A 168 -14.16 -2.57 -10.51
N PHE A 169 -14.12 -3.58 -9.64
CA PHE A 169 -14.20 -4.99 -10.02
C PHE A 169 -15.50 -5.30 -10.78
N VAL A 170 -16.65 -4.88 -10.24
CA VAL A 170 -17.97 -5.10 -10.85
C VAL A 170 -18.10 -4.35 -12.17
N SER A 171 -17.65 -3.10 -12.24
CA SER A 171 -17.68 -2.28 -13.45
C SER A 171 -16.82 -2.88 -14.57
N GLY A 172 -15.63 -3.40 -14.22
CA GLY A 172 -14.77 -4.11 -15.16
C GLY A 172 -15.40 -5.40 -15.67
N ALA A 173 -16.02 -6.20 -14.79
CA ALA A 173 -16.72 -7.43 -15.17
C ALA A 173 -17.96 -7.16 -16.03
N ALA A 174 -18.63 -6.02 -15.84
CA ALA A 174 -19.78 -5.60 -16.65
C ALA A 174 -19.39 -4.96 -18.00
N GLY A 175 -18.10 -4.79 -18.27
CA GLY A 175 -17.60 -4.16 -19.51
C GLY A 175 -17.96 -2.67 -19.66
N ILE A 176 -18.22 -1.99 -18.52
CA ILE A 176 -18.56 -0.56 -18.50
C ILE A 176 -17.29 0.30 -18.41
N TYR A 177 -16.17 -0.35 -18.11
CA TYR A 177 -14.88 0.29 -17.88
C TYR A 177 -13.79 -0.39 -18.73
#